data_cb295ba18327a2eed74297a8f9a0b419
#
_entry.id   cb295ba18327a2eed74297a8f9a0b419
#
_cell.length_a   1.000
_cell.length_b   1.000
_cell.length_c   1.000
_cell.angle_alpha   90.00
_cell.angle_beta   90.00
_cell.angle_gamma   90.00
#
_symmetry.space_group_name_H-M   'P 1'
#
loop_
_entity.id
_entity.type
_entity.pdbx_description
1 polymer ?
#
loop_
_entity_poly.entity_id
_entity_poly.type
_entity_poly.pdbx_seq_one_letter_code
_entity_poly.pdbx_strand_id
1 'polypeptide(L)'
;AIDRAYEKGIPVIIFDRRTRSDKYTAYIGADNKEIGSSMAEYLAGTLTGGGRILELCGLSTSSPAIERCEGFDSVVATRPGIEIVGHTHSDWTEQGAYRTMDSLLSQPHPQFDCLFAHNDRMAMGARRAAAKHGLDINNIQFCGIDAMPQKGGGMQLVADGTLFASYIYPTRGDEVMQLAMNILTKKDYKRENQLSSALVTRDNARVLLMQNDETVRQQDHLSALRSRVDQAASDFNTQRIYLLVLLVFVVLLIVACAFAIRAYVAKARINRQLHDSMRKQQAMTEEMERMTQTQLQFFTNVSHELRTPLTLIAGPADQLLEDPSVRGQHRSMVQMIQRNTRILIQLVGEILDFRKVQNNKATLRLNRFAIDKELATWAEDFRAAAARRKITIIVI
;
A
#
# COMPACT_ATOMS: atom_id res chain seq x y z
N ALA A 1 -8.06 19.20 15.30
CA ALA A 1 -7.39 18.98 14.00
C ALA A 1 -8.43 18.80 12.89
N ILE A 2 -9.42 17.92 13.07
CA ILE A 2 -10.49 17.59 12.12
C ILE A 2 -11.24 18.86 11.71
N ASP A 3 -11.77 19.62 12.65
CA ASP A 3 -12.55 20.83 12.40
C ASP A 3 -11.76 21.87 11.59
N ARG A 4 -10.50 22.06 11.93
CA ARG A 4 -9.60 22.98 11.21
C ARG A 4 -9.35 22.58 9.76
N ALA A 5 -9.28 21.27 9.48
CA ALA A 5 -9.12 20.77 8.12
C ALA A 5 -10.40 20.99 7.32
N TYR A 6 -11.54 20.62 7.91
CA TYR A 6 -12.86 20.79 7.29
C TYR A 6 -13.19 22.26 6.98
N GLU A 7 -12.94 23.15 7.94
CA GLU A 7 -13.14 24.60 7.77
C GLU A 7 -12.26 25.23 6.69
N LYS A 8 -11.11 24.61 6.39
CA LYS A 8 -10.25 25.02 5.27
C LYS A 8 -10.65 24.40 3.94
N GLY A 9 -11.79 23.70 3.87
CA GLY A 9 -12.28 23.04 2.66
C GLY A 9 -11.53 21.77 2.29
N ILE A 10 -10.73 21.20 3.21
CA ILE A 10 -10.06 19.93 2.98
C ILE A 10 -11.07 18.81 3.27
N PRO A 11 -11.33 17.90 2.32
CA PRO A 11 -12.19 16.75 2.57
C PRO A 11 -11.65 15.89 3.71
N VAL A 12 -12.51 15.59 4.69
CA VAL A 12 -12.17 14.79 5.85
C VAL A 12 -13.04 13.54 5.85
N ILE A 13 -12.43 12.37 5.76
CA ILE A 13 -13.10 11.09 5.91
C ILE A 13 -12.77 10.55 7.30
N ILE A 14 -13.80 10.27 8.07
CA ILE A 14 -13.70 9.61 9.36
C ILE A 14 -13.86 8.11 9.11
N PHE A 15 -12.91 7.31 9.58
CA PHE A 15 -12.91 5.87 9.42
C PHE A 15 -12.87 5.17 10.78
N ASP A 16 -13.69 4.15 10.93
CA ASP A 16 -13.78 3.29 12.11
C ASP A 16 -14.33 4.03 13.36
N ARG A 17 -13.57 4.90 13.97
CA ARG A 17 -13.92 5.60 15.19
C ARG A 17 -14.60 6.92 14.92
N ARG A 18 -15.80 7.10 15.45
CA ARG A 18 -16.51 8.37 15.34
C ARG A 18 -15.82 9.46 16.16
N THR A 19 -15.94 10.66 15.69
CA THR A 19 -15.53 11.89 16.40
C THR A 19 -16.75 12.54 17.03
N ARG A 20 -16.52 13.38 18.05
CA ARG A 20 -17.57 14.21 18.64
C ARG A 20 -17.98 15.38 17.74
N SER A 21 -17.14 15.70 16.75
CA SER A 21 -17.41 16.77 15.78
C SER A 21 -18.28 16.22 14.64
N ASP A 22 -19.18 17.05 14.16
CA ASP A 22 -19.98 16.85 12.94
C ASP A 22 -19.30 17.43 11.67
N LYS A 23 -18.12 18.05 11.83
CA LYS A 23 -17.36 18.68 10.76
C LYS A 23 -16.48 17.66 10.04
N TYR A 24 -17.10 16.82 9.21
CA TYR A 24 -16.43 15.87 8.33
C TYR A 24 -17.21 15.70 7.03
N THR A 25 -16.50 15.31 5.97
CA THR A 25 -17.07 15.11 4.65
C THR A 25 -17.85 13.81 4.56
N ALA A 26 -17.27 12.72 5.06
CA ALA A 26 -17.93 11.43 5.12
C ALA A 26 -17.42 10.59 6.30
N TYR A 27 -18.24 9.69 6.75
CA TYR A 27 -17.92 8.61 7.68
C TYR A 27 -18.07 7.27 6.96
N ILE A 28 -17.19 6.34 7.30
CA ILE A 28 -17.28 4.95 6.87
C ILE A 28 -16.81 4.04 8.01
N GLY A 29 -17.63 3.07 8.39
CA GLY A 29 -17.33 2.14 9.49
C GLY A 29 -18.47 1.17 9.76
N ALA A 30 -18.28 0.27 10.71
CA ALA A 30 -19.32 -0.64 11.16
C ALA A 30 -20.33 0.05 12.08
N ASP A 31 -21.52 -0.50 12.17
CA ASP A 31 -22.49 -0.14 13.19
C ASP A 31 -22.19 -0.89 14.50
N ASN A 32 -21.43 -0.22 15.38
CA ASN A 32 -21.02 -0.82 16.63
C ASN A 32 -22.20 -1.07 17.59
N LYS A 33 -23.24 -0.27 17.49
CA LYS A 33 -24.44 -0.46 18.30
C LYS A 33 -25.20 -1.72 17.88
N GLU A 34 -25.36 -1.92 16.56
CA GLU A 34 -25.93 -3.14 15.99
C GLU A 34 -25.12 -4.39 16.36
N ILE A 35 -23.74 -4.27 16.29
CA ILE A 35 -22.86 -5.37 16.68
C ILE A 35 -23.09 -5.77 18.15
N GLY A 36 -23.13 -4.79 19.05
CA GLY A 36 -23.46 -5.04 20.48
C GLY A 36 -24.81 -5.67 20.66
N SER A 37 -25.84 -5.10 20.05
CA SER A 37 -27.22 -5.62 20.12
C SER A 37 -27.33 -7.05 19.58
N SER A 38 -26.77 -7.34 18.43
CA SER A 38 -26.76 -8.67 17.78
C SER A 38 -26.06 -9.72 18.64
N MET A 39 -24.94 -9.35 19.27
CA MET A 39 -24.23 -10.25 20.19
C MET A 39 -25.06 -10.54 21.42
N ALA A 40 -25.72 -9.52 21.98
CA ALA A 40 -26.61 -9.70 23.12
C ALA A 40 -27.84 -10.59 22.79
N GLU A 41 -28.45 -10.40 21.61
CA GLU A 41 -29.55 -11.26 21.13
C GLU A 41 -29.11 -12.71 20.99
N TYR A 42 -27.93 -12.94 20.41
CA TYR A 42 -27.37 -14.28 20.26
C TYR A 42 -27.13 -14.95 21.63
N LEU A 43 -26.49 -14.24 22.55
CA LEU A 43 -26.23 -14.75 23.88
C LEU A 43 -27.54 -15.01 24.65
N ALA A 44 -28.50 -14.11 24.51
CA ALA A 44 -29.83 -14.30 25.10
C ALA A 44 -30.56 -15.55 24.57
N GLY A 45 -30.35 -15.87 23.29
CA GLY A 45 -30.89 -17.10 22.68
C GLY A 45 -30.18 -18.37 23.15
N THR A 46 -28.92 -18.29 23.58
CA THR A 46 -28.13 -19.44 24.03
C THR A 46 -28.20 -19.68 25.54
N LEU A 47 -28.39 -18.62 26.34
CA LEU A 47 -28.53 -18.69 27.80
C LEU A 47 -30.01 -18.92 28.20
N THR A 48 -30.61 -20.00 27.70
CA THR A 48 -32.06 -20.29 27.82
C THR A 48 -32.57 -20.46 29.25
N GLY A 49 -31.69 -20.63 30.22
CA GLY A 49 -32.02 -20.74 31.65
C GLY A 49 -31.74 -19.47 32.46
N GLY A 50 -31.38 -18.37 31.78
CA GLY A 50 -30.78 -17.20 32.40
C GLY A 50 -29.27 -17.31 32.49
N GLY A 51 -28.58 -16.19 32.73
CA GLY A 51 -27.13 -16.17 32.79
C GLY A 51 -26.53 -14.82 33.17
N ARG A 52 -25.37 -14.89 33.70
CA ARG A 52 -24.58 -13.72 34.17
C ARG A 52 -23.49 -13.41 33.16
N ILE A 53 -23.51 -12.22 32.65
CA ILE A 53 -22.56 -11.79 31.64
C ILE A 53 -21.63 -10.75 32.24
N LEU A 54 -20.33 -10.97 32.13
CA LEU A 54 -19.33 -9.97 32.40
C LEU A 54 -18.92 -9.31 31.08
N GLU A 55 -19.04 -7.99 30.96
CA GLU A 55 -18.67 -7.26 29.78
C GLU A 55 -17.25 -6.66 29.92
N LEU A 56 -16.34 -7.03 29.04
CA LEU A 56 -14.99 -6.50 28.94
C LEU A 56 -14.91 -5.51 27.78
N CYS A 57 -15.18 -4.25 28.10
CA CYS A 57 -15.24 -3.15 27.15
C CYS A 57 -13.85 -2.72 26.70
N GLY A 58 -13.77 -2.10 25.54
CA GLY A 58 -12.59 -1.35 25.11
C GLY A 58 -12.38 -0.06 25.91
N LEU A 59 -11.52 0.83 25.42
CA LEU A 59 -11.28 2.12 26.09
C LEU A 59 -12.59 2.90 26.26
N SER A 60 -12.88 3.36 27.46
CA SER A 60 -14.11 4.07 27.82
C SER A 60 -14.37 5.37 27.05
N THR A 61 -13.33 5.94 26.41
CA THR A 61 -13.43 7.14 25.58
C THR A 61 -13.60 6.85 24.10
N SER A 62 -13.56 5.59 23.71
CA SER A 62 -13.62 5.15 22.29
C SER A 62 -15.08 4.94 21.86
N SER A 63 -15.47 5.55 20.74
CA SER A 63 -16.84 5.40 20.21
C SER A 63 -17.26 3.95 19.98
N PRO A 64 -16.44 3.04 19.41
CA PRO A 64 -16.81 1.64 19.28
C PRO A 64 -17.09 0.97 20.63
N ALA A 65 -16.36 1.30 21.68
CA ALA A 65 -16.62 0.71 23.00
C ALA A 65 -17.93 1.21 23.58
N ILE A 66 -18.19 2.50 23.50
CA ILE A 66 -19.43 3.11 24.01
C ILE A 66 -20.66 2.54 23.27
N GLU A 67 -20.59 2.56 21.92
CA GLU A 67 -21.69 2.11 21.07
C GLU A 67 -21.97 0.61 21.23
N ARG A 68 -20.95 -0.24 21.42
CA ARG A 68 -21.12 -1.68 21.71
C ARG A 68 -21.79 -1.92 23.04
N CYS A 69 -21.33 -1.23 24.11
CA CYS A 69 -22.01 -1.31 25.42
C CYS A 69 -23.45 -0.85 25.31
N GLU A 70 -23.73 0.31 24.70
CA GLU A 70 -25.12 0.80 24.56
C GLU A 70 -26.01 -0.20 23.81
N GLY A 71 -25.51 -0.79 22.73
CA GLY A 71 -26.26 -1.79 21.97
C GLY A 71 -26.51 -3.05 22.79
N PHE A 72 -25.47 -3.56 23.45
CA PHE A 72 -25.52 -4.77 24.26
C PHE A 72 -26.48 -4.61 25.44
N ASP A 73 -26.30 -3.56 26.23
CA ASP A 73 -27.11 -3.24 27.42
C ASP A 73 -28.59 -3.07 27.07
N SER A 74 -28.87 -2.39 25.94
CA SER A 74 -30.26 -2.15 25.50
C SER A 74 -31.05 -3.43 25.26
N VAL A 75 -30.38 -4.47 24.77
CA VAL A 75 -31.01 -5.78 24.53
C VAL A 75 -31.12 -6.57 25.84
N VAL A 76 -30.04 -6.65 26.63
CA VAL A 76 -30.02 -7.40 27.89
C VAL A 76 -31.09 -6.87 28.85
N ALA A 77 -31.28 -5.55 28.91
CA ALA A 77 -32.29 -4.92 29.74
C ALA A 77 -33.75 -5.40 29.42
N THR A 78 -33.96 -5.93 28.21
CA THR A 78 -35.28 -6.47 27.79
C THR A 78 -35.39 -7.98 27.95
N ARG A 79 -34.38 -8.68 28.44
CA ARG A 79 -34.30 -10.14 28.49
C ARG A 79 -34.35 -10.63 29.97
N PRO A 80 -35.51 -11.07 30.46
CA PRO A 80 -35.62 -11.59 31.83
C PRO A 80 -34.70 -12.77 32.07
N GLY A 81 -34.02 -12.77 33.23
CA GLY A 81 -33.10 -13.85 33.62
C GLY A 81 -31.66 -13.70 33.12
N ILE A 82 -31.37 -12.71 32.29
CA ILE A 82 -29.98 -12.37 31.87
C ILE A 82 -29.56 -11.10 32.59
N GLU A 83 -28.39 -11.13 33.20
CA GLU A 83 -27.87 -10.03 34.00
C GLU A 83 -26.42 -9.70 33.54
N ILE A 84 -26.14 -8.40 33.36
CA ILE A 84 -24.76 -7.92 33.27
C ILE A 84 -24.23 -7.69 34.66
N VAL A 85 -23.36 -8.59 35.11
CA VAL A 85 -22.82 -8.57 36.47
C VAL A 85 -21.69 -7.55 36.65
N GLY A 86 -21.21 -6.96 35.60
CA GLY A 86 -20.23 -5.90 35.62
C GLY A 86 -19.71 -5.49 34.24
N HIS A 87 -19.26 -4.23 34.20
CA HIS A 87 -18.51 -3.68 33.06
C HIS A 87 -17.06 -3.41 33.51
N THR A 88 -16.10 -3.85 32.73
CA THR A 88 -14.70 -3.53 32.95
C THR A 88 -14.03 -3.07 31.64
N HIS A 89 -13.03 -2.24 31.71
CA HIS A 89 -12.40 -1.63 30.55
C HIS A 89 -10.96 -2.05 30.37
N SER A 90 -10.54 -2.19 29.11
CA SER A 90 -9.16 -2.49 28.74
C SER A 90 -8.70 -1.67 27.53
N ASP A 91 -7.44 -1.81 27.17
CA ASP A 91 -6.71 -1.02 26.16
C ASP A 91 -6.77 -1.63 24.73
N TRP A 92 -7.74 -2.47 24.42
CA TRP A 92 -7.90 -3.21 23.19
C TRP A 92 -6.86 -4.31 22.94
N THR A 93 -5.89 -4.49 23.85
CA THR A 93 -4.84 -5.50 23.69
C THR A 93 -5.14 -6.75 24.50
N GLU A 94 -4.63 -7.89 24.04
CA GLU A 94 -4.71 -9.16 24.79
C GLU A 94 -4.05 -9.04 26.17
N GLN A 95 -2.88 -8.41 26.22
CA GLN A 95 -2.13 -8.26 27.45
C GLN A 95 -2.79 -7.28 28.43
N GLY A 96 -3.40 -6.21 27.91
CA GLY A 96 -4.20 -5.30 28.72
C GLY A 96 -5.40 -6.00 29.33
N ALA A 97 -6.18 -6.71 28.51
CA ALA A 97 -7.32 -7.52 28.94
C ALA A 97 -6.93 -8.58 29.99
N TYR A 98 -5.79 -9.26 29.76
CA TYR A 98 -5.26 -10.19 30.74
C TYR A 98 -5.01 -9.51 32.09
N ARG A 99 -4.31 -8.35 32.11
CA ARG A 99 -4.02 -7.62 33.37
C ARG A 99 -5.30 -7.14 34.04
N THR A 100 -6.24 -6.60 33.30
CA THR A 100 -7.55 -6.14 33.81
C THR A 100 -8.29 -7.29 34.47
N MET A 101 -8.38 -8.41 33.79
CA MET A 101 -9.08 -9.60 34.32
C MET A 101 -8.32 -10.25 35.45
N ASP A 102 -6.98 -10.32 35.40
CA ASP A 102 -6.15 -10.84 36.49
C ASP A 102 -6.35 -10.03 37.78
N SER A 103 -6.43 -8.70 37.66
CA SER A 103 -6.74 -7.81 38.79
C SER A 103 -8.15 -8.01 39.31
N LEU A 104 -9.13 -8.12 38.43
CA LEU A 104 -10.52 -8.34 38.78
C LEU A 104 -10.68 -9.66 39.54
N LEU A 105 -10.14 -10.74 39.02
CA LEU A 105 -10.28 -12.10 39.56
C LEU A 105 -9.43 -12.32 40.82
N SER A 106 -8.43 -11.46 41.12
CA SER A 106 -7.68 -11.48 42.37
C SER A 106 -8.47 -10.94 43.58
N GLN A 107 -9.66 -10.36 43.36
CA GLN A 107 -10.51 -9.78 44.37
C GLN A 107 -11.86 -10.54 44.40
N PRO A 108 -12.70 -10.36 45.46
CA PRO A 108 -14.07 -10.84 45.40
C PRO A 108 -14.77 -10.28 44.16
N HIS A 109 -15.19 -11.14 43.27
CA HIS A 109 -15.82 -10.80 42.00
C HIS A 109 -17.15 -11.53 41.81
N PRO A 110 -18.09 -10.96 41.04
CA PRO A 110 -19.30 -11.67 40.71
C PRO A 110 -19.00 -12.91 39.85
N GLN A 111 -19.76 -13.96 40.06
CA GLN A 111 -19.72 -15.13 39.19
C GLN A 111 -20.33 -14.78 37.84
N PHE A 112 -19.77 -15.27 36.76
CA PHE A 112 -20.29 -15.08 35.42
C PHE A 112 -20.22 -16.37 34.61
N ASP A 113 -21.18 -16.54 33.72
CA ASP A 113 -21.35 -17.72 32.87
C ASP A 113 -20.89 -17.40 31.45
N CYS A 114 -20.87 -16.14 31.11
CA CYS A 114 -20.39 -15.64 29.82
C CYS A 114 -19.49 -14.40 30.02
N LEU A 115 -18.47 -14.26 29.19
CA LEU A 115 -17.69 -13.06 29.08
C LEU A 115 -17.79 -12.53 27.65
N PHE A 116 -18.32 -11.33 27.48
CA PHE A 116 -18.35 -10.63 26.22
C PHE A 116 -17.20 -9.57 26.20
N ALA A 117 -16.21 -9.79 25.39
CA ALA A 117 -15.11 -8.85 25.17
C ALA A 117 -15.31 -8.09 23.86
N HIS A 118 -14.95 -6.83 23.85
CA HIS A 118 -15.10 -5.96 22.67
C HIS A 118 -14.15 -6.27 21.51
N ASN A 119 -13.21 -7.20 21.67
CA ASN A 119 -12.53 -7.86 20.57
C ASN A 119 -12.01 -9.25 20.96
N ASP A 120 -11.65 -10.05 19.96
CA ASP A 120 -11.18 -11.43 20.14
C ASP A 120 -9.88 -11.51 20.96
N ARG A 121 -8.96 -10.56 20.78
CA ARG A 121 -7.71 -10.52 21.55
C ARG A 121 -7.98 -10.30 23.04
N MET A 122 -8.90 -9.41 23.36
CA MET A 122 -9.31 -9.19 24.74
C MET A 122 -10.01 -10.41 25.32
N ALA A 123 -10.86 -11.09 24.53
CA ALA A 123 -11.48 -12.35 24.95
C ALA A 123 -10.43 -13.42 25.29
N MET A 124 -9.38 -13.54 24.49
CA MET A 124 -8.27 -14.47 24.72
C MET A 124 -7.45 -14.08 25.96
N GLY A 125 -7.19 -12.80 26.16
CA GLY A 125 -6.55 -12.30 27.38
C GLY A 125 -7.35 -12.61 28.63
N ALA A 126 -8.66 -12.38 28.60
CA ALA A 126 -9.59 -12.68 29.67
C ALA A 126 -9.65 -14.19 29.96
N ARG A 127 -9.76 -15.03 28.93
CA ARG A 127 -9.78 -16.49 29.05
C ARG A 127 -8.50 -17.01 29.68
N ARG A 128 -7.35 -16.46 29.32
CA ARG A 128 -6.06 -16.83 29.92
C ARG A 128 -5.97 -16.42 31.40
N ALA A 129 -6.50 -15.24 31.77
CA ALA A 129 -6.57 -14.82 33.17
C ALA A 129 -7.52 -15.73 33.97
N ALA A 130 -8.70 -16.06 33.44
CA ALA A 130 -9.65 -16.96 34.05
C ALA A 130 -9.03 -18.35 34.32
N ALA A 131 -8.31 -18.90 33.35
CA ALA A 131 -7.59 -20.16 33.49
C ALA A 131 -6.52 -20.10 34.62
N LYS A 132 -5.78 -18.99 34.72
CA LYS A 132 -4.78 -18.77 35.78
C LYS A 132 -5.44 -18.80 37.19
N HIS A 133 -6.61 -18.25 37.29
CA HIS A 133 -7.37 -18.21 38.56
C HIS A 133 -8.20 -19.49 38.83
N GLY A 134 -8.03 -20.53 38.00
CA GLY A 134 -8.67 -21.83 38.21
C GLY A 134 -10.16 -21.88 37.86
N LEU A 135 -10.66 -20.89 37.11
CA LEU A 135 -12.04 -20.95 36.62
C LEU A 135 -12.17 -22.03 35.54
N ASP A 136 -13.28 -22.72 35.48
CA ASP A 136 -13.58 -23.69 34.43
C ASP A 136 -13.89 -22.97 33.11
N ILE A 137 -12.80 -22.71 32.35
CA ILE A 137 -12.85 -22.00 31.06
C ILE A 137 -13.63 -22.74 29.97
N ASN A 138 -13.99 -24.01 30.16
CA ASN A 138 -14.81 -24.77 29.22
C ASN A 138 -16.31 -24.56 29.47
N ASN A 139 -16.68 -24.18 30.67
CA ASN A 139 -18.04 -23.85 31.03
C ASN A 139 -18.37 -22.37 30.93
N ILE A 140 -17.38 -21.50 30.71
CA ILE A 140 -17.60 -20.06 30.48
C ILE A 140 -17.60 -19.79 28.96
N GLN A 141 -18.64 -19.14 28.49
CA GLN A 141 -18.76 -18.70 27.09
C GLN A 141 -17.93 -17.42 26.87
N PHE A 142 -16.78 -17.51 26.18
CA PHE A 142 -16.00 -16.35 25.83
C PHE A 142 -16.36 -15.88 24.42
N CYS A 143 -16.84 -14.64 24.31
CA CYS A 143 -17.23 -14.02 23.05
C CYS A 143 -16.33 -12.82 22.73
N GLY A 144 -16.09 -12.59 21.46
CA GLY A 144 -15.28 -11.47 20.99
C GLY A 144 -15.93 -10.73 19.83
N ILE A 145 -15.14 -9.85 19.23
CA ILE A 145 -15.44 -9.15 17.98
C ILE A 145 -14.12 -9.09 17.21
N ASP A 146 -14.14 -8.95 15.95
CA ASP A 146 -13.18 -8.88 14.87
C ASP A 146 -13.32 -10.08 13.93
N ALA A 147 -13.45 -11.29 14.45
CA ALA A 147 -13.55 -12.55 13.69
C ALA A 147 -12.57 -12.59 12.51
N MET A 148 -11.32 -12.20 12.76
CA MET A 148 -10.31 -12.16 11.71
C MET A 148 -10.08 -13.57 11.13
N PRO A 149 -10.05 -13.72 9.78
CA PRO A 149 -10.00 -15.04 9.16
C PRO A 149 -8.60 -15.68 9.10
N GLN A 150 -7.53 -14.92 9.40
CA GLN A 150 -6.16 -15.46 9.38
C GLN A 150 -5.94 -16.55 10.43
N LYS A 151 -4.90 -17.34 10.24
CA LYS A 151 -4.49 -18.39 11.18
C LYS A 151 -4.36 -17.85 12.61
N GLY A 152 -5.09 -18.48 13.56
CA GLY A 152 -5.16 -18.03 14.96
C GLY A 152 -6.05 -16.80 15.17
N GLY A 153 -6.74 -16.32 14.14
CA GLY A 153 -7.72 -15.24 14.26
C GLY A 153 -9.05 -15.71 14.85
N GLY A 154 -9.92 -14.74 15.19
CA GLY A 154 -11.16 -15.01 15.89
C GLY A 154 -12.08 -16.01 15.21
N MET A 155 -12.15 -15.97 13.88
CA MET A 155 -12.98 -16.92 13.12
C MET A 155 -12.50 -18.38 13.31
N GLN A 156 -11.19 -18.62 13.33
CA GLN A 156 -10.65 -19.94 13.64
C GLN A 156 -10.86 -20.32 15.11
N LEU A 157 -10.70 -19.36 16.04
CA LEU A 157 -10.92 -19.60 17.46
C LEU A 157 -12.37 -20.01 17.75
N VAL A 158 -13.34 -19.47 17.00
CA VAL A 158 -14.75 -19.91 17.07
C VAL A 158 -14.92 -21.30 16.46
N ALA A 159 -14.33 -21.55 15.29
CA ALA A 159 -14.41 -22.86 14.63
C ALA A 159 -13.83 -23.99 15.48
N ASP A 160 -12.78 -23.70 16.26
CA ASP A 160 -12.12 -24.64 17.17
C ASP A 160 -12.81 -24.75 18.54
N GLY A 161 -13.79 -23.88 18.81
CA GLY A 161 -14.51 -23.83 20.10
C GLY A 161 -13.73 -23.15 21.23
N THR A 162 -12.63 -22.47 20.95
CA THR A 162 -11.87 -21.65 21.91
C THR A 162 -12.64 -20.38 22.30
N LEU A 163 -13.29 -19.75 21.33
CA LEU A 163 -14.31 -18.74 21.53
C LEU A 163 -15.70 -19.32 21.23
N PHE A 164 -16.69 -18.88 21.96
CA PHE A 164 -18.09 -19.29 21.77
C PHE A 164 -18.70 -18.64 20.53
N ALA A 165 -18.46 -17.33 20.37
CA ALA A 165 -18.87 -16.55 19.20
C ALA A 165 -17.93 -15.37 18.99
N SER A 166 -17.94 -14.82 17.80
CA SER A 166 -17.32 -13.56 17.47
C SER A 166 -18.17 -12.82 16.43
N TYR A 167 -17.78 -11.61 16.05
CA TYR A 167 -18.51 -10.81 15.08
C TYR A 167 -17.51 -10.27 14.04
N ILE A 168 -17.81 -10.44 12.75
CA ILE A 168 -16.93 -9.89 11.69
C ILE A 168 -16.93 -8.37 11.80
N TYR A 169 -15.75 -7.79 12.01
CA TYR A 169 -15.55 -6.36 11.97
C TYR A 169 -14.86 -5.98 10.64
N PRO A 170 -15.56 -5.28 9.75
CA PRO A 170 -15.05 -5.02 8.42
C PRO A 170 -13.95 -3.96 8.43
N THR A 171 -12.82 -4.26 7.81
CA THR A 171 -11.69 -3.32 7.66
C THR A 171 -11.61 -2.65 6.28
N ARG A 172 -12.44 -3.01 5.33
CA ARG A 172 -12.69 -2.53 3.96
C ARG A 172 -11.93 -1.26 3.53
N GLY A 173 -10.61 -1.30 3.57
CA GLY A 173 -9.76 -0.21 3.09
C GLY A 173 -9.97 0.13 1.60
N ASP A 174 -10.41 -0.83 0.81
CA ASP A 174 -10.84 -0.67 -0.59
C ASP A 174 -12.02 0.32 -0.72
N GLU A 175 -13.04 0.17 0.14
CA GLU A 175 -14.20 1.07 0.15
C GLU A 175 -13.84 2.47 0.66
N VAL A 176 -12.94 2.58 1.63
CA VAL A 176 -12.41 3.86 2.10
C VAL A 176 -11.71 4.60 0.96
N MET A 177 -10.86 3.90 0.20
CA MET A 177 -10.16 4.47 -0.96
C MET A 177 -11.14 4.85 -2.08
N GLN A 178 -12.14 4.01 -2.35
CA GLN A 178 -13.17 4.31 -3.34
C GLN A 178 -13.97 5.56 -2.94
N LEU A 179 -14.35 5.67 -1.66
CA LEU A 179 -15.04 6.85 -1.13
C LEU A 179 -14.18 8.10 -1.29
N ALA A 180 -12.89 8.02 -0.96
CA ALA A 180 -11.95 9.12 -1.14
C ALA A 180 -11.84 9.55 -2.62
N MET A 181 -11.75 8.58 -3.52
CA MET A 181 -11.72 8.86 -4.96
C MET A 181 -13.00 9.50 -5.46
N ASN A 182 -14.17 9.05 -5.00
CA ASN A 182 -15.45 9.65 -5.35
C ASN A 182 -15.53 11.11 -4.91
N ILE A 183 -15.12 11.39 -3.67
CA ILE A 183 -15.08 12.76 -3.12
C ILE A 183 -14.14 13.65 -3.93
N LEU A 184 -12.91 13.20 -4.21
CA LEU A 184 -11.91 13.98 -4.94
C LEU A 184 -12.30 14.21 -6.41
N THR A 185 -12.97 13.24 -7.03
CA THR A 185 -13.44 13.35 -8.43
C THR A 185 -14.84 13.96 -8.54
N LYS A 186 -15.43 14.44 -7.44
CA LYS A 186 -16.77 15.04 -7.37
C LYS A 186 -17.86 14.12 -7.91
N LYS A 187 -17.73 12.82 -7.71
CA LYS A 187 -18.79 11.85 -7.96
C LYS A 187 -19.71 11.76 -6.75
N ASP A 188 -20.90 11.20 -6.95
CA ASP A 188 -21.85 10.99 -5.87
C ASP A 188 -21.28 10.06 -4.80
N TYR A 189 -21.51 10.43 -3.54
CA TYR A 189 -21.13 9.66 -2.37
C TYR A 189 -22.15 9.87 -1.22
N LYS A 190 -22.25 8.90 -0.33
CA LYS A 190 -23.03 9.06 0.89
C LYS A 190 -22.14 9.67 1.98
N ARG A 191 -22.71 10.54 2.80
CA ARG A 191 -21.99 11.05 3.98
C ARG A 191 -21.76 9.99 5.04
N GLU A 192 -22.74 9.11 5.26
CA GLU A 192 -22.66 7.98 6.19
C GLU A 192 -22.62 6.67 5.39
N ASN A 193 -21.53 5.92 5.54
CA ASN A 193 -21.34 4.65 4.87
C ASN A 193 -21.14 3.57 5.93
N GLN A 194 -22.12 2.67 5.99
CA GLN A 194 -22.12 1.56 6.94
C GLN A 194 -21.57 0.32 6.25
N LEU A 195 -20.54 -0.27 6.85
CA LEU A 195 -19.94 -1.50 6.38
C LEU A 195 -20.69 -2.70 6.95
N SER A 196 -20.95 -3.70 6.11
CA SER A 196 -21.62 -4.93 6.51
C SER A 196 -20.77 -5.73 7.48
N SER A 197 -21.41 -6.25 8.50
CA SER A 197 -20.84 -7.10 9.53
C SER A 197 -21.73 -8.32 9.75
N ALA A 198 -21.20 -9.38 10.37
CA ALA A 198 -21.95 -10.61 10.57
C ALA A 198 -21.46 -11.37 11.81
N LEU A 199 -22.42 -12.00 12.50
CA LEU A 199 -22.13 -12.88 13.62
C LEU A 199 -21.45 -14.17 13.15
N VAL A 200 -20.40 -14.56 13.85
CA VAL A 200 -19.67 -15.82 13.65
C VAL A 200 -19.92 -16.73 14.83
N THR A 201 -20.53 -17.85 14.54
CA THR A 201 -20.83 -18.91 15.48
C THR A 201 -20.11 -20.20 15.07
N ARG A 202 -20.15 -21.21 15.93
CA ARG A 202 -19.55 -22.51 15.61
C ARG A 202 -20.15 -23.15 14.36
N ASP A 203 -21.43 -22.86 14.06
CA ASP A 203 -22.15 -23.44 12.94
C ASP A 203 -21.71 -22.85 11.60
N ASN A 204 -21.34 -21.56 11.54
CA ASN A 204 -21.00 -20.87 10.32
C ASN A 204 -19.51 -20.58 10.15
N ALA A 205 -18.71 -20.62 11.22
CA ALA A 205 -17.29 -20.23 11.20
C ALA A 205 -16.48 -20.99 10.16
N ARG A 206 -16.67 -22.32 10.03
CA ARG A 206 -15.95 -23.13 9.04
C ARG A 206 -16.31 -22.77 7.62
N VAL A 207 -17.58 -22.50 7.35
CA VAL A 207 -18.04 -22.08 6.02
C VAL A 207 -17.45 -20.72 5.66
N LEU A 208 -17.49 -19.77 6.61
CA LEU A 208 -16.91 -18.44 6.42
C LEU A 208 -15.39 -18.47 6.19
N LEU A 209 -14.65 -19.33 6.91
CA LEU A 209 -13.22 -19.57 6.66
C LEU A 209 -12.98 -20.10 5.24
N MET A 210 -13.74 -21.11 4.81
CA MET A 210 -13.62 -21.66 3.45
C MET A 210 -13.93 -20.61 2.37
N GLN A 211 -14.98 -19.80 2.58
CA GLN A 211 -15.32 -18.71 1.66
C GLN A 211 -14.22 -17.64 1.60
N ASN A 212 -13.66 -17.28 2.76
CA ASN A 212 -12.53 -16.34 2.81
C ASN A 212 -11.30 -16.90 2.07
N ASP A 213 -10.93 -18.17 2.34
CA ASP A 213 -9.79 -18.82 1.68
C ASP A 213 -9.97 -18.86 0.16
N GLU A 214 -11.18 -19.16 -0.30
CA GLU A 214 -11.50 -19.15 -1.73
C GLU A 214 -11.40 -17.74 -2.32
N THR A 215 -11.91 -16.73 -1.61
CA THR A 215 -11.81 -15.33 -2.02
C THR A 215 -10.36 -14.87 -2.12
N VAL A 216 -9.54 -15.22 -1.15
CA VAL A 216 -8.09 -14.92 -1.15
C VAL A 216 -7.41 -15.61 -2.35
N ARG A 217 -7.69 -16.91 -2.58
CA ARG A 217 -7.15 -17.64 -3.75
C ARG A 217 -7.54 -17.00 -5.07
N GLN A 218 -8.79 -16.58 -5.21
CA GLN A 218 -9.27 -15.89 -6.41
C GLN A 218 -8.58 -14.54 -6.61
N GLN A 219 -8.39 -13.77 -5.53
CA GLN A 219 -7.65 -12.49 -5.59
C GLN A 219 -6.18 -12.71 -5.97
N ASP A 220 -5.52 -13.72 -5.40
CA ASP A 220 -4.15 -14.08 -5.74
C ASP A 220 -4.05 -14.52 -7.21
N HIS A 221 -5.00 -15.33 -7.68
CA HIS A 221 -5.04 -15.75 -9.08
C HIS A 221 -5.26 -14.58 -10.04
N LEU A 222 -6.19 -13.67 -9.72
CA LEU A 222 -6.43 -12.45 -10.51
C LEU A 222 -5.21 -11.52 -10.51
N SER A 223 -4.53 -11.38 -9.38
CA SER A 223 -3.32 -10.58 -9.27
C SER A 223 -2.17 -11.16 -10.11
N ALA A 224 -2.01 -12.49 -10.08
CA ALA A 224 -1.05 -13.21 -10.91
C ALA A 224 -1.36 -13.10 -12.41
N LEU A 225 -2.64 -13.20 -12.80
CA LEU A 225 -3.07 -13.01 -14.19
C LEU A 225 -2.81 -11.57 -14.66
N ARG A 226 -3.15 -10.56 -13.85
CA ARG A 226 -2.84 -9.15 -14.16
C ARG A 226 -1.35 -8.93 -14.35
N SER A 227 -0.53 -9.46 -13.42
CA SER A 227 0.93 -9.39 -13.55
C SER A 227 1.45 -10.02 -14.85
N ARG A 228 0.90 -11.18 -15.27
CA ARG A 228 1.26 -11.81 -16.54
C ARG A 228 0.83 -10.99 -17.76
N VAL A 229 -0.36 -10.40 -17.72
CA VAL A 229 -0.85 -9.52 -18.79
C VAL A 229 0.03 -8.28 -18.91
N ASP A 230 0.36 -7.64 -17.77
CA ASP A 230 1.22 -6.45 -17.74
C ASP A 230 2.64 -6.78 -18.21
N GLN A 231 3.17 -7.95 -17.83
CA GLN A 231 4.46 -8.43 -18.30
C GLN A 231 4.44 -8.72 -19.81
N ALA A 232 3.42 -9.42 -20.31
CA ALA A 232 3.28 -9.70 -21.74
C ALA A 232 3.10 -8.42 -22.56
N ALA A 233 2.36 -7.43 -22.06
CA ALA A 233 2.22 -6.12 -22.68
C ALA A 233 3.55 -5.35 -22.72
N SER A 234 4.32 -5.42 -21.62
CA SER A 234 5.67 -4.84 -21.54
C SER A 234 6.63 -5.51 -22.52
N ASP A 235 6.63 -6.86 -22.56
CA ASP A 235 7.46 -7.64 -23.47
C ASP A 235 7.12 -7.36 -24.93
N PHE A 236 5.82 -7.29 -25.25
CA PHE A 236 5.34 -6.93 -26.59
C PHE A 236 5.77 -5.52 -26.99
N ASN A 237 5.63 -4.55 -26.09
CA ASN A 237 6.09 -3.19 -26.35
C ASN A 237 7.62 -3.13 -26.53
N THR A 238 8.36 -3.88 -25.74
CA THR A 238 9.82 -3.98 -25.84
C THR A 238 10.23 -4.61 -27.16
N GLN A 239 9.58 -5.72 -27.56
CA GLN A 239 9.82 -6.34 -28.88
C GLN A 239 9.48 -5.38 -30.04
N ARG A 240 8.36 -4.67 -29.93
CA ARG A 240 7.97 -3.67 -30.93
C ARG A 240 9.00 -2.53 -31.06
N ILE A 241 9.56 -2.07 -29.93
CA ILE A 241 10.62 -1.08 -29.92
C ILE A 241 11.89 -1.64 -30.56
N TYR A 242 12.29 -2.88 -30.24
CA TYR A 242 13.45 -3.52 -30.88
C TYR A 242 13.25 -3.68 -32.38
N LEU A 243 12.06 -4.09 -32.83
CA LEU A 243 11.76 -4.18 -34.27
C LEU A 243 11.81 -2.83 -34.97
N LEU A 244 11.28 -1.77 -34.32
CA LEU A 244 11.38 -0.40 -34.87
C LEU A 244 12.81 0.10 -34.92
N VAL A 245 13.60 -0.14 -33.88
CA VAL A 245 15.03 0.20 -33.87
C VAL A 245 15.79 -0.58 -34.93
N LEU A 246 15.50 -1.89 -35.08
CA LEU A 246 16.11 -2.71 -36.13
C LEU A 246 15.70 -2.23 -37.52
N LEU A 247 14.45 -1.87 -37.74
CA LEU A 247 13.96 -1.33 -39.00
C LEU A 247 14.66 0.00 -39.34
N VAL A 248 14.79 0.90 -38.37
CA VAL A 248 15.50 2.15 -38.51
C VAL A 248 17.00 1.89 -38.83
N PHE A 249 17.60 0.92 -38.14
CA PHE A 249 18.99 0.54 -38.37
C PHE A 249 19.18 -0.05 -39.79
N VAL A 250 18.28 -0.91 -40.25
CA VAL A 250 18.32 -1.46 -41.62
C VAL A 250 18.12 -0.38 -42.66
N VAL A 251 17.19 0.57 -42.45
CA VAL A 251 16.99 1.71 -43.35
C VAL A 251 18.25 2.59 -43.40
N LEU A 252 18.89 2.86 -42.25
CA LEU A 252 20.14 3.61 -42.18
C LEU A 252 21.28 2.87 -42.87
N LEU A 253 21.33 1.53 -42.75
CA LEU A 253 22.33 0.71 -43.45
C LEU A 253 22.13 0.73 -44.97
N ILE A 254 20.88 0.65 -45.45
CA ILE A 254 20.53 0.78 -46.86
C ILE A 254 20.91 2.15 -47.39
N VAL A 255 20.60 3.22 -46.62
CA VAL A 255 20.97 4.59 -46.98
C VAL A 255 22.50 4.75 -47.00
N ALA A 256 23.22 4.22 -46.00
CA ALA A 256 24.65 4.21 -45.94
C ALA A 256 25.30 3.41 -47.07
N CYS A 257 24.75 2.24 -47.43
CA CYS A 257 25.18 1.44 -48.58
C CYS A 257 24.91 2.15 -49.90
N ALA A 258 23.73 2.76 -50.08
CA ALA A 258 23.42 3.55 -51.27
C ALA A 258 24.36 4.78 -51.40
N PHE A 259 24.71 5.39 -50.24
CA PHE A 259 25.64 6.50 -50.17
C PHE A 259 27.10 6.05 -50.48
N ALA A 260 27.49 4.86 -49.93
CA ALA A 260 28.82 4.28 -50.23
C ALA A 260 28.96 3.88 -51.71
N ILE A 261 27.90 3.33 -52.32
CA ILE A 261 27.87 2.99 -53.74
C ILE A 261 27.98 4.28 -54.59
N ARG A 262 27.19 5.32 -54.24
CA ARG A 262 27.29 6.64 -54.91
C ARG A 262 28.67 7.27 -54.76
N ALA A 263 29.22 7.20 -53.54
CA ALA A 263 30.57 7.70 -53.26
C ALA A 263 31.63 6.92 -54.02
N TYR A 264 31.47 5.59 -54.15
CA TYR A 264 32.36 4.74 -54.93
C TYR A 264 32.30 5.05 -56.46
N VAL A 265 31.07 5.20 -56.98
CA VAL A 265 30.85 5.59 -58.38
C VAL A 265 31.37 7.01 -58.66
N ALA A 266 31.16 7.94 -57.71
CA ALA A 266 31.70 9.29 -57.80
C ALA A 266 33.23 9.27 -57.77
N LYS A 267 33.85 8.48 -56.87
CA LYS A 267 35.32 8.30 -56.78
C LYS A 267 35.90 7.65 -58.05
N ALA A 268 35.17 6.66 -58.65
CA ALA A 268 35.59 6.06 -59.92
C ALA A 268 35.50 7.04 -61.09
N ARG A 269 34.53 7.99 -61.09
CA ARG A 269 34.47 9.10 -62.05
C ARG A 269 35.58 10.16 -61.82
N ILE A 270 35.88 10.41 -60.54
CA ILE A 270 36.90 11.39 -60.15
C ILE A 270 38.34 10.91 -60.46
N ASN A 271 38.63 9.59 -60.29
CA ASN A 271 39.91 9.02 -60.72
C ASN A 271 40.18 9.16 -62.23
N ARG A 272 39.12 9.47 -62.99
CA ARG A 272 39.30 9.83 -64.43
C ARG A 272 39.56 11.31 -64.68
N GLN A 273 39.44 12.16 -63.67
CA GLN A 273 39.64 13.62 -63.78
C GLN A 273 40.64 14.12 -62.74
N LEU A 274 41.89 13.65 -62.81
CA LEU A 274 42.93 13.91 -61.81
C LEU A 274 43.47 15.36 -61.76
N HIS A 275 42.92 16.27 -62.55
CA HIS A 275 43.40 17.64 -62.62
C HIS A 275 42.62 18.70 -61.83
N ASP A 276 41.48 18.33 -61.13
CA ASP A 276 40.66 19.28 -60.33
C ASP A 276 40.73 19.03 -58.82
N SER A 277 41.84 18.39 -58.36
CA SER A 277 41.83 17.83 -56.96
C SER A 277 41.82 18.86 -55.82
N MET A 278 42.26 20.08 -56.03
CA MET A 278 42.37 21.06 -54.95
C MET A 278 40.99 21.71 -54.55
N ARG A 279 40.08 21.93 -55.48
CA ARG A 279 38.76 22.46 -55.22
C ARG A 279 37.82 21.46 -54.51
N LYS A 280 38.08 20.15 -54.69
CA LYS A 280 37.25 19.11 -54.12
C LYS A 280 37.62 18.71 -52.68
N GLN A 281 38.85 18.96 -52.27
CA GLN A 281 39.29 18.74 -50.89
C GLN A 281 38.58 19.69 -49.91
N GLN A 282 38.32 20.92 -50.36
CA GLN A 282 37.55 21.89 -49.58
C GLN A 282 36.07 21.49 -49.44
N ALA A 283 35.44 21.01 -50.53
CA ALA A 283 34.03 20.54 -50.48
C ALA A 283 33.85 19.30 -49.62
N MET A 284 34.85 18.40 -49.55
CA MET A 284 34.82 17.20 -48.71
C MET A 284 34.97 17.51 -47.23
N THR A 285 35.67 18.58 -46.87
CA THR A 285 35.76 19.05 -45.47
C THR A 285 34.45 19.64 -44.98
N GLU A 286 33.74 20.42 -45.83
CA GLU A 286 32.44 20.99 -45.52
C GLU A 286 31.35 19.91 -45.37
N GLU A 287 31.44 18.83 -46.18
CA GLU A 287 30.51 17.71 -46.09
C GLU A 287 30.71 16.86 -44.82
N MET A 288 31.95 16.73 -44.38
CA MET A 288 32.32 16.07 -43.12
C MET A 288 31.86 16.86 -41.89
N GLU A 289 31.93 18.19 -41.95
CA GLU A 289 31.37 19.06 -40.91
C GLU A 289 29.83 18.96 -40.84
N ARG A 290 29.16 18.90 -42.00
CA ARG A 290 27.73 18.64 -42.07
C ARG A 290 27.32 17.27 -41.53
N MET A 291 28.08 16.22 -41.85
CA MET A 291 27.86 14.87 -41.30
C MET A 291 27.99 14.86 -39.77
N THR A 292 28.97 15.56 -39.24
CA THR A 292 29.19 15.69 -37.81
C THR A 292 28.00 16.41 -37.12
N GLN A 293 27.47 17.46 -37.77
CA GLN A 293 26.28 18.14 -37.30
C GLN A 293 25.01 17.26 -37.34
N THR A 294 24.84 16.51 -38.45
CA THR A 294 23.70 15.58 -38.60
C THR A 294 23.75 14.43 -37.57
N GLN A 295 24.98 13.93 -37.32
CA GLN A 295 25.21 12.92 -36.29
C GLN A 295 24.90 13.41 -34.87
N LEU A 296 25.22 14.68 -34.58
CA LEU A 296 24.88 15.35 -33.33
C LEU A 296 23.34 15.46 -33.12
N GLN A 297 22.64 15.80 -34.20
CA GLN A 297 21.16 15.92 -34.17
C GLN A 297 20.47 14.57 -34.00
N PHE A 298 21.02 13.53 -34.68
CA PHE A 298 20.53 12.16 -34.51
C PHE A 298 20.66 11.65 -33.07
N PHE A 299 21.84 11.79 -32.44
CA PHE A 299 22.03 11.35 -31.05
C PHE A 299 21.13 12.11 -30.05
N THR A 300 20.89 13.39 -30.33
CA THR A 300 19.96 14.18 -29.52
C THR A 300 18.53 13.65 -29.63
N ASN A 301 18.08 13.33 -30.84
CA ASN A 301 16.74 12.80 -31.09
C ASN A 301 16.54 11.40 -30.48
N VAL A 302 17.50 10.49 -30.71
CA VAL A 302 17.46 9.13 -30.14
C VAL A 302 17.42 9.17 -28.61
N SER A 303 18.17 10.09 -28.00
CA SER A 303 18.15 10.22 -26.53
C SER A 303 16.80 10.74 -26.01
N HIS A 304 16.15 11.63 -26.75
CA HIS A 304 14.79 12.07 -26.42
C HIS A 304 13.77 10.95 -26.60
N GLU A 305 13.88 10.17 -27.68
CA GLU A 305 12.99 9.05 -27.95
C GLU A 305 13.18 7.85 -26.99
N LEU A 306 14.39 7.67 -26.45
CA LEU A 306 14.63 6.68 -25.40
C LEU A 306 14.12 7.13 -24.02
N ARG A 307 14.22 8.43 -23.71
CA ARG A 307 13.78 8.95 -22.42
C ARG A 307 12.27 8.78 -22.21
N THR A 308 11.48 9.04 -23.24
CA THR A 308 10.01 8.98 -23.17
C THR A 308 9.48 7.58 -22.77
N PRO A 309 9.84 6.46 -23.44
CA PRO A 309 9.35 5.14 -23.05
C PRO A 309 9.89 4.70 -21.68
N LEU A 310 11.13 5.07 -21.34
CA LEU A 310 11.67 4.79 -20.02
C LEU A 310 10.89 5.52 -18.91
N THR A 311 10.49 6.76 -19.14
CA THR A 311 9.65 7.52 -18.19
C THR A 311 8.26 6.90 -18.06
N LEU A 312 7.69 6.40 -19.17
CA LEU A 312 6.41 5.69 -19.20
C LEU A 312 6.46 4.32 -18.50
N ILE A 313 7.62 3.70 -18.39
CA ILE A 313 7.83 2.47 -17.60
C ILE A 313 8.02 2.80 -16.11
N ALA A 314 8.75 3.89 -15.82
CA ALA A 314 9.03 4.29 -14.45
C ALA A 314 7.74 4.68 -13.69
N GLY A 315 6.84 5.45 -14.32
CA GLY A 315 5.61 5.94 -13.70
C GLY A 315 4.72 4.82 -13.15
N PRO A 316 4.29 3.85 -13.95
CA PRO A 316 3.52 2.71 -13.47
C PRO A 316 4.24 1.85 -12.43
N ALA A 317 5.57 1.70 -12.55
CA ALA A 317 6.36 0.99 -11.55
C ALA A 317 6.36 1.72 -10.19
N ASP A 318 6.44 3.05 -10.20
CA ASP A 318 6.33 3.86 -8.99
C ASP A 318 4.93 3.71 -8.36
N GLN A 319 3.86 3.80 -9.16
CA GLN A 319 2.47 3.63 -8.70
C GLN A 319 2.19 2.24 -8.10
N LEU A 320 2.71 1.17 -8.72
CA LEU A 320 2.57 -0.19 -8.20
C LEU A 320 3.30 -0.39 -6.87
N LEU A 321 4.38 0.35 -6.62
CA LEU A 321 5.09 0.29 -5.33
C LEU A 321 4.37 1.05 -4.21
N GLU A 322 3.52 2.03 -4.55
CA GLU A 322 2.66 2.75 -3.62
C GLU A 322 1.41 1.94 -3.23
N ASP A 323 1.03 0.93 -4.04
CA ASP A 323 -0.12 0.08 -3.77
C ASP A 323 0.18 -0.90 -2.62
N PRO A 324 -0.55 -0.82 -1.50
CA PRO A 324 -0.38 -1.72 -0.36
C PRO A 324 -0.68 -3.20 -0.67
N SER A 325 -1.38 -3.48 -1.76
CA SER A 325 -1.73 -4.84 -2.19
C SER A 325 -0.54 -5.58 -2.80
N VAL A 326 0.46 -4.86 -3.32
CA VAL A 326 1.68 -5.42 -3.92
C VAL A 326 2.67 -5.80 -2.82
N ARG A 327 2.75 -7.10 -2.48
CA ARG A 327 3.60 -7.61 -1.39
C ARG A 327 4.51 -8.77 -1.88
N GLY A 328 5.47 -9.11 -1.04
CA GLY A 328 6.35 -10.27 -1.27
C GLY A 328 7.14 -10.19 -2.56
N GLN A 329 7.17 -11.29 -3.30
CA GLN A 329 7.95 -11.46 -4.52
C GLN A 329 7.56 -10.45 -5.63
N HIS A 330 6.30 -10.09 -5.73
CA HIS A 330 5.82 -9.13 -6.72
C HIS A 330 6.35 -7.72 -6.44
N ARG A 331 6.40 -7.31 -5.18
CA ARG A 331 6.99 -6.02 -4.80
C ARG A 331 8.48 -5.97 -5.17
N SER A 332 9.22 -7.05 -4.93
CA SER A 332 10.64 -7.13 -5.30
C SER A 332 10.86 -7.02 -6.81
N MET A 333 9.98 -7.62 -7.62
CA MET A 333 10.05 -7.52 -9.08
C MET A 333 9.80 -6.08 -9.56
N VAL A 334 8.79 -5.42 -9.03
CA VAL A 334 8.49 -4.02 -9.38
C VAL A 334 9.62 -3.08 -8.95
N GLN A 335 10.22 -3.31 -7.78
CA GLN A 335 11.42 -2.57 -7.34
C GLN A 335 12.60 -2.75 -8.28
N MET A 336 12.77 -3.97 -8.83
CA MET A 336 13.84 -4.25 -9.81
C MET A 336 13.59 -3.49 -11.12
N ILE A 337 12.35 -3.47 -11.63
CA ILE A 337 11.97 -2.72 -12.83
C ILE A 337 12.23 -1.23 -12.60
N GLN A 338 11.73 -0.67 -11.52
CA GLN A 338 11.91 0.73 -11.15
C GLN A 338 13.41 1.12 -11.12
N ARG A 339 14.21 0.31 -10.41
CA ARG A 339 15.65 0.57 -10.26
C ARG A 339 16.37 0.57 -11.62
N ASN A 340 16.10 -0.45 -12.45
CA ASN A 340 16.75 -0.56 -13.76
C ASN A 340 16.31 0.56 -14.71
N THR A 341 15.05 0.94 -14.69
CA THR A 341 14.53 2.04 -15.52
C THR A 341 15.17 3.38 -15.11
N ARG A 342 15.31 3.64 -13.80
CA ARG A 342 16.00 4.86 -13.31
C ARG A 342 17.47 4.89 -13.72
N ILE A 343 18.17 3.74 -13.63
CA ILE A 343 19.57 3.63 -14.10
C ILE A 343 19.66 3.94 -15.58
N LEU A 344 18.76 3.42 -16.41
CA LEU A 344 18.76 3.69 -17.85
C LEU A 344 18.48 5.17 -18.18
N ILE A 345 17.55 5.81 -17.50
CA ILE A 345 17.28 7.25 -17.65
C ILE A 345 18.52 8.07 -17.29
N GLN A 346 19.21 7.70 -16.22
CA GLN A 346 20.44 8.35 -15.79
C GLN A 346 21.54 8.19 -16.84
N LEU A 347 21.78 6.97 -17.36
CA LEU A 347 22.78 6.70 -18.40
C LEU A 347 22.51 7.48 -19.69
N VAL A 348 21.24 7.61 -20.10
CA VAL A 348 20.87 8.45 -21.24
C VAL A 348 21.21 9.92 -20.99
N GLY A 349 21.00 10.40 -19.76
CA GLY A 349 21.40 11.75 -19.33
C GLY A 349 22.92 11.96 -19.38
N GLU A 350 23.68 11.03 -18.83
CA GLU A 350 25.15 11.07 -18.79
C GLU A 350 25.76 11.08 -20.20
N ILE A 351 25.19 10.30 -21.15
CA ILE A 351 25.62 10.31 -22.55
C ILE A 351 25.42 11.69 -23.18
N LEU A 352 24.30 12.36 -22.91
CA LEU A 352 24.02 13.71 -23.42
C LEU A 352 24.99 14.75 -22.84
N ASP A 353 25.28 14.67 -21.56
CA ASP A 353 26.17 15.61 -20.89
C ASP A 353 27.63 15.38 -21.29
N PHE A 354 28.06 14.13 -21.43
CA PHE A 354 29.39 13.79 -22.00
C PHE A 354 29.57 14.39 -23.39
N ARG A 355 28.53 14.34 -24.24
CA ARG A 355 28.58 14.95 -25.59
C ARG A 355 28.63 16.46 -25.56
N LYS A 356 27.96 17.13 -24.58
CA LYS A 356 28.11 18.60 -24.42
C LYS A 356 29.54 18.98 -24.06
N VAL A 357 30.20 18.19 -23.22
CA VAL A 357 31.61 18.41 -22.86
C VAL A 357 32.53 18.18 -24.09
N GLN A 358 32.34 17.06 -24.81
CA GLN A 358 33.15 16.71 -26.01
C GLN A 358 33.08 17.79 -27.11
N ASN A 359 31.96 18.52 -27.20
CA ASN A 359 31.77 19.56 -28.21
C ASN A 359 32.08 20.98 -27.70
N ASN A 360 32.77 21.11 -26.59
CA ASN A 360 33.07 22.42 -25.97
C ASN A 360 31.85 23.33 -25.72
N LYS A 361 30.65 22.75 -25.64
CA LYS A 361 29.39 23.46 -25.31
C LYS A 361 29.06 23.45 -23.83
N ALA A 362 29.84 22.77 -23.00
CA ALA A 362 29.70 22.82 -21.56
C ALA A 362 30.33 24.11 -21.03
N THR A 363 29.50 24.97 -20.45
CA THR A 363 29.98 26.18 -19.77
C THR A 363 30.26 25.85 -18.31
N LEU A 364 31.51 25.90 -17.92
CA LEU A 364 31.89 25.83 -16.50
C LEU A 364 31.52 27.16 -15.82
N ARG A 365 30.63 27.10 -14.86
CA ARG A 365 30.38 28.22 -13.95
C ARG A 365 31.19 28.02 -12.67
N LEU A 366 32.30 28.72 -12.61
CA LEU A 366 33.14 28.71 -11.41
C LEU A 366 32.54 29.67 -10.36
N ASN A 367 32.14 29.13 -9.22
CA ASN A 367 31.71 29.92 -8.07
C ASN A 367 32.73 29.75 -6.94
N ARG A 368 33.06 30.83 -6.25
CA ARG A 368 33.78 30.73 -4.97
C ARG A 368 32.80 30.33 -3.88
N PHE A 369 33.10 29.28 -3.17
CA PHE A 369 32.34 28.86 -1.99
C PHE A 369 33.26 28.41 -0.86
N ALA A 370 32.79 28.50 0.34
CA ALA A 370 33.49 28.02 1.53
C ALA A 370 33.29 26.52 1.65
N ILE A 371 34.32 25.74 1.31
CA ILE A 371 34.25 24.25 1.22
C ILE A 371 33.88 23.61 2.56
N ASP A 372 34.30 24.21 3.67
CA ASP A 372 33.96 23.81 5.03
C ASP A 372 32.44 23.87 5.29
N LYS A 373 31.78 24.94 4.84
CA LYS A 373 30.32 25.10 4.98
C LYS A 373 29.55 24.15 4.08
N GLU A 374 29.99 23.98 2.85
CA GLU A 374 29.36 23.06 1.90
C GLU A 374 29.50 21.61 2.35
N LEU A 375 30.67 21.20 2.81
CA LEU A 375 30.89 19.85 3.36
C LEU A 375 30.02 19.59 4.60
N ALA A 376 29.85 20.57 5.46
CA ALA A 376 28.95 20.46 6.59
C ALA A 376 27.48 20.27 6.15
N THR A 377 27.05 21.02 5.13
CA THR A 377 25.70 20.91 4.55
C THR A 377 25.45 19.54 3.92
N TRP A 378 26.42 19.07 3.10
CA TRP A 378 26.33 17.74 2.49
C TRP A 378 26.34 16.62 3.52
N ALA A 379 27.16 16.75 4.59
CA ALA A 379 27.20 15.79 5.68
C ALA A 379 25.83 15.68 6.40
N GLU A 380 25.11 16.80 6.48
CA GLU A 380 23.76 16.84 7.08
C GLU A 380 22.77 15.97 6.32
N ASP A 381 22.79 16.00 4.97
CA ASP A 381 21.92 15.19 4.13
C ASP A 381 22.11 13.67 4.35
N PHE A 382 23.32 13.28 4.76
CA PHE A 382 23.65 11.89 5.05
C PHE A 382 23.47 11.47 6.52
N ARG A 383 23.29 12.42 7.46
CA ARG A 383 23.18 12.12 8.90
C ARG A 383 22.04 11.17 9.23
N ALA A 384 20.88 11.38 8.61
CA ALA A 384 19.72 10.53 8.82
C ALA A 384 19.95 9.08 8.34
N ALA A 385 20.67 8.93 7.23
CA ALA A 385 21.02 7.61 6.67
C ALA A 385 22.13 6.92 7.50
N ALA A 386 23.11 7.70 7.97
CA ALA A 386 24.21 7.24 8.82
C ALA A 386 23.69 6.80 10.21
N ALA A 387 22.80 7.58 10.82
CA ALA A 387 22.20 7.27 12.11
C ALA A 387 21.45 5.93 12.09
N ARG A 388 20.76 5.61 11.00
CA ARG A 388 20.09 4.30 10.83
C ARG A 388 21.09 3.13 10.83
N ARG A 389 22.34 3.39 10.48
CA ARG A 389 23.42 2.39 10.43
C ARG A 389 24.38 2.50 11.62
N LYS A 390 24.06 3.33 12.64
CA LYS A 390 24.90 3.62 13.81
C LYS A 390 26.29 4.18 13.44
N ILE A 391 26.35 4.95 12.37
CA ILE A 391 27.56 5.64 11.90
C ILE A 391 27.45 7.11 12.28
N THR A 392 28.50 7.66 12.89
CA THR A 392 28.59 9.09 13.20
C THR A 392 29.42 9.78 12.10
N ILE A 393 28.86 10.81 11.47
CA ILE A 393 29.58 11.63 10.50
C ILE A 393 30.14 12.84 11.24
N ILE A 394 31.47 12.99 11.22
CA ILE A 394 32.19 14.13 11.80
C ILE A 394 32.84 14.87 10.63
N VAL A 395 32.56 16.16 10.50
CA VAL A 395 33.24 17.06 9.55
C VAL A 395 34.21 17.88 10.38
N ILE A 396 35.50 17.77 10.11
CA ILE A 396 36.60 18.44 10.82
C ILE A 396 37.09 19.57 9.94
#